data_a92753f3fc416187fb7d5aff8b36f35b
#
_entry.id   a92753f3fc416187fb7d5aff8b36f35b
#
_cell.length_a   1.000
_cell.length_b   1.000
_cell.length_c   1.000
_cell.angle_alpha   90.00
_cell.angle_beta   90.00
_cell.angle_gamma   90.00
#
_symmetry.space_group_name_H-M   'P 1'
#
loop_
_entity.id
_entity.type
_entity.pdbx_description
1 polymer ?
#
loop_
_entity_poly.entity_id
_entity_poly.type
_entity_poly.pdbx_seq_one_letter_code
_entity_poly.pdbx_strand_id
1 'polypeptide(L)'
;MGGQKAAGLGTALSRSIGAALAVKKNGGFCVAFVGDGESLYLPSSIWTAVHHHVPLLVLVLDNGGYVGEGAHVTWTSEFRERSTANKHICTEIQNPRVDFAALARAQGAYAEGPIENPADLRPAVERAFRVMKKESTLALVDVRLIGREQ
;
A
#
# COMPACT_ATOMS: atom_id res chain seq x y z
N MET A 1 -5.94 -17.31 0.86
CA MET A 1 -5.92 -15.95 1.41
C MET A 1 -5.16 -15.97 2.73
N GLY A 2 -4.06 -15.22 2.81
CA GLY A 2 -3.30 -15.04 4.06
C GLY A 2 -3.62 -13.68 4.66
N GLY A 3 -4.19 -13.65 5.86
CA GLY A 3 -4.38 -12.42 6.62
C GLY A 3 -3.24 -12.24 7.63
N GLN A 4 -2.92 -11.01 7.94
CA GLN A 4 -1.97 -10.71 9.00
C GLN A 4 -2.68 -10.84 10.36
N LYS A 5 -2.33 -11.88 11.11
CA LYS A 5 -2.86 -12.08 12.47
C LYS A 5 -1.91 -11.60 13.58
N ALA A 6 -0.69 -11.22 13.22
CA ALA A 6 0.30 -10.70 14.15
C ALA A 6 0.84 -9.38 13.59
N ALA A 7 0.81 -8.35 14.42
CA ALA A 7 1.15 -6.99 14.06
C ALA A 7 2.66 -6.83 13.84
N GLY A 8 3.08 -6.89 12.59
CA GLY A 8 4.41 -6.46 12.16
C GLY A 8 4.23 -5.46 11.05
N LEU A 9 4.18 -4.15 11.36
CA LEU A 9 4.17 -3.10 10.34
C LEU A 9 5.39 -3.22 9.44
N GLY A 10 5.23 -2.87 8.16
CA GLY A 10 6.31 -2.91 7.18
C GLY A 10 6.53 -4.27 6.50
N THR A 11 5.75 -5.29 6.82
CA THR A 11 5.96 -6.63 6.28
C THR A 11 5.03 -7.01 5.11
N ALA A 12 3.93 -6.28 4.90
CA ALA A 12 2.90 -6.66 3.94
C ALA A 12 3.43 -6.71 2.49
N LEU A 13 4.16 -5.69 2.06
CA LEU A 13 4.70 -5.64 0.71
C LEU A 13 5.74 -6.75 0.48
N SER A 14 6.70 -6.90 1.39
CA SER A 14 7.76 -7.91 1.26
C SER A 14 7.21 -9.34 1.29
N ARG A 15 6.22 -9.62 2.14
CA ARG A 15 5.54 -10.93 2.17
C ARG A 15 4.75 -11.20 0.90
N SER A 16 4.10 -10.18 0.34
CA SER A 16 3.38 -10.31 -0.93
C SER A 16 4.32 -10.63 -2.09
N ILE A 17 5.52 -10.06 -2.09
CA ILE A 17 6.59 -10.39 -3.04
C ILE A 17 7.00 -11.87 -2.89
N GLY A 18 7.23 -12.31 -1.66
CA GLY A 18 7.57 -13.71 -1.38
C GLY A 18 6.46 -14.69 -1.81
N ALA A 19 5.20 -14.34 -1.54
CA ALA A 19 4.06 -15.13 -1.99
C ALA A 19 3.94 -15.18 -3.52
N ALA A 20 4.14 -14.04 -4.20
CA ALA A 20 4.11 -13.99 -5.66
C ALA A 20 5.26 -14.79 -6.31
N LEU A 21 6.46 -14.77 -5.71
CA LEU A 21 7.58 -15.61 -6.13
C LEU A 21 7.26 -17.10 -6.01
N ALA A 22 6.60 -17.51 -4.93
CA ALA A 22 6.23 -18.91 -4.71
C ALA A 22 5.27 -19.46 -5.79
N VAL A 23 4.33 -18.63 -6.25
CA VAL A 23 3.33 -19.05 -7.26
C VAL A 23 3.77 -18.80 -8.70
N LYS A 24 4.79 -17.94 -8.91
CA LYS A 24 5.30 -17.58 -10.24
C LYS A 24 5.66 -18.78 -11.09
N LYS A 25 6.31 -19.79 -10.49
CA LYS A 25 6.76 -21.01 -11.20
C LYS A 25 5.59 -21.75 -11.88
N ASN A 26 4.38 -21.61 -11.35
CA ASN A 26 3.17 -22.24 -11.87
C ASN A 26 2.34 -21.27 -12.75
N GLY A 27 2.93 -20.17 -13.22
CA GLY A 27 2.23 -19.13 -13.98
C GLY A 27 1.26 -18.29 -13.14
N GLY A 28 1.33 -18.41 -11.81
CA GLY A 28 0.50 -17.65 -10.87
C GLY A 28 0.97 -16.22 -10.67
N PHE A 29 0.13 -15.41 -10.06
CA PHE A 29 0.40 -14.04 -9.64
C PHE A 29 -0.28 -13.78 -8.29
N CYS A 30 0.08 -12.67 -7.64
CA CYS A 30 -0.60 -12.20 -6.42
C CYS A 30 -1.17 -10.79 -6.61
N VAL A 31 -2.18 -10.48 -5.80
CA VAL A 31 -2.70 -9.13 -5.61
C VAL A 31 -2.53 -8.78 -4.14
N ALA A 32 -1.95 -7.63 -3.86
CA ALA A 32 -1.72 -7.13 -2.52
C ALA A 32 -2.46 -5.81 -2.30
N PHE A 33 -3.15 -5.70 -1.17
CA PHE A 33 -3.68 -4.45 -0.64
C PHE A 33 -2.78 -4.02 0.51
N VAL A 34 -2.17 -2.85 0.39
CA VAL A 34 -1.16 -2.36 1.34
C VAL A 34 -1.51 -0.94 1.75
N GLY A 35 -1.47 -0.64 3.04
CA GLY A 35 -1.66 0.73 3.52
C GLY A 35 -0.49 1.65 3.14
N ASP A 36 -0.74 2.95 3.07
CA ASP A 36 0.26 3.98 2.80
C ASP A 36 1.42 3.93 3.80
N GLY A 37 1.13 3.95 5.10
CA GLY A 37 2.15 3.84 6.14
C GLY A 37 2.93 2.53 6.09
N GLU A 38 2.26 1.41 5.84
CA GLU A 38 2.87 0.10 5.65
C GLU A 38 3.85 0.10 4.46
N SER A 39 3.50 0.79 3.38
CA SER A 39 4.32 0.89 2.16
C SER A 39 5.62 1.67 2.37
N LEU A 40 5.65 2.58 3.34
CA LEU A 40 6.84 3.41 3.65
C LEU A 40 7.91 2.70 4.47
N TYR A 41 7.60 1.56 5.11
CA TYR A 41 8.61 0.85 5.90
C TYR A 41 9.72 0.22 5.05
N LEU A 42 9.36 -0.38 3.92
CA LEU A 42 10.32 -1.05 3.02
C LEU A 42 10.00 -0.74 1.55
N PRO A 43 10.01 0.51 1.12
CA PRO A 43 9.70 0.88 -0.26
C PRO A 43 10.70 0.27 -1.26
N SER A 44 11.96 0.04 -0.87
CA SER A 44 12.99 -0.59 -1.70
C SER A 44 12.66 -2.03 -2.11
N SER A 45 11.70 -2.68 -1.46
CA SER A 45 11.23 -4.01 -1.89
C SER A 45 10.54 -3.98 -3.25
N ILE A 46 10.03 -2.83 -3.70
CA ILE A 46 9.51 -2.65 -5.05
C ILE A 46 10.60 -2.92 -6.09
N TRP A 47 11.80 -2.34 -5.90
CA TRP A 47 12.95 -2.60 -6.76
C TRP A 47 13.28 -4.09 -6.83
N THR A 48 13.28 -4.78 -5.67
CA THR A 48 13.53 -6.21 -5.61
C THR A 48 12.52 -7.00 -6.45
N ALA A 49 11.23 -6.63 -6.37
CA ALA A 49 10.19 -7.29 -7.15
C ALA A 49 10.35 -7.06 -8.66
N VAL A 50 10.70 -5.84 -9.07
CA VAL A 50 10.96 -5.50 -10.48
C VAL A 50 12.18 -6.27 -10.99
N HIS A 51 13.29 -6.22 -10.24
CA HIS A 51 14.54 -6.89 -10.60
C HIS A 51 14.38 -8.41 -10.81
N HIS A 52 13.55 -9.04 -9.99
CA HIS A 52 13.29 -10.49 -10.08
C HIS A 52 12.05 -10.84 -10.93
N HIS A 53 11.49 -9.88 -11.66
CA HIS A 53 10.30 -10.08 -12.51
C HIS A 53 9.15 -10.75 -11.76
N VAL A 54 8.78 -10.23 -10.59
CA VAL A 54 7.74 -10.81 -9.74
C VAL A 54 6.35 -10.33 -10.18
N PRO A 55 5.45 -11.23 -10.63
CA PRO A 55 4.11 -10.84 -11.07
C PRO A 55 3.22 -10.51 -9.85
N LEU A 56 3.22 -9.25 -9.45
CA LEU A 56 2.50 -8.74 -8.29
C LEU A 56 1.74 -7.46 -8.65
N LEU A 57 0.44 -7.44 -8.46
CA LEU A 57 -0.36 -6.22 -8.50
C LEU A 57 -0.50 -5.69 -7.08
N VAL A 58 -0.05 -4.46 -6.84
CA VAL A 58 -0.15 -3.78 -5.56
C VAL A 58 -1.17 -2.65 -5.66
N LEU A 59 -2.14 -2.62 -4.75
CA LEU A 59 -3.01 -1.47 -4.53
C LEU A 59 -2.60 -0.83 -3.21
N VAL A 60 -2.04 0.37 -3.27
CA VAL A 60 -1.77 1.15 -2.07
C VAL A 60 -3.04 1.88 -1.69
N LEU A 61 -3.52 1.62 -0.47
CA LEU A 61 -4.70 2.26 0.10
C LEU A 61 -4.24 3.50 0.88
N ASP A 62 -4.11 4.62 0.18
CA ASP A 62 -3.61 5.88 0.72
C ASP A 62 -4.72 6.66 1.42
N ASN A 63 -4.79 6.52 2.75
CA ASN A 63 -5.71 7.29 3.61
C ASN A 63 -5.03 8.47 4.31
N GLY A 64 -3.73 8.72 4.05
CA GLY A 64 -2.95 9.84 4.58
C GLY A 64 -2.40 9.61 5.97
N GLY A 65 -2.29 8.35 6.45
CA GLY A 65 -1.69 8.08 7.74
C GLY A 65 -2.03 6.75 8.38
N TYR A 66 -1.59 6.63 9.63
CA TYR A 66 -1.86 5.48 10.51
C TYR A 66 -3.21 5.64 11.21
N VAL A 67 -4.30 5.56 10.44
CA VAL A 67 -5.68 5.81 10.95
C VAL A 67 -6.07 4.84 12.06
N GLY A 68 -5.62 3.58 11.98
CA GLY A 68 -5.87 2.58 13.02
C GLY A 68 -5.24 2.96 14.36
N GLU A 69 -4.02 3.46 14.32
CA GLU A 69 -3.27 3.92 15.50
C GLU A 69 -3.92 5.17 16.12
N GLY A 70 -4.34 6.12 15.29
CA GLY A 70 -5.07 7.30 15.75
C GLY A 70 -6.38 6.95 16.47
N ALA A 71 -7.14 5.99 15.94
CA ALA A 71 -8.35 5.47 16.58
C ALA A 71 -8.01 4.78 17.92
N HIS A 72 -6.92 4.01 17.98
CA HIS A 72 -6.49 3.34 19.21
C HIS A 72 -6.05 4.35 20.28
N VAL A 73 -5.32 5.39 19.89
CA VAL A 73 -4.94 6.49 20.78
C VAL A 73 -6.19 7.20 21.33
N THR A 74 -7.16 7.48 20.48
CA THR A 74 -8.45 8.08 20.88
C THR A 74 -9.12 7.23 21.96
N TRP A 75 -9.38 5.96 21.64
CA TRP A 75 -10.02 5.03 22.59
C TRP A 75 -9.25 4.91 23.93
N THR A 76 -7.93 4.78 23.88
CA THR A 76 -7.10 4.67 25.09
C THR A 76 -7.13 5.95 25.92
N SER A 77 -7.13 7.11 25.26
CA SER A 77 -7.19 8.41 25.95
C SER A 77 -8.53 8.62 26.63
N GLU A 78 -9.63 8.32 25.94
CA GLU A 78 -10.98 8.39 26.51
C GLU A 78 -11.13 7.42 27.70
N PHE A 79 -10.69 6.19 27.56
CA PHE A 79 -10.72 5.20 28.66
C PHE A 79 -9.93 5.66 29.89
N ARG A 80 -8.87 6.47 29.69
CA ARG A 80 -8.04 7.03 30.77
C ARG A 80 -8.42 8.45 31.16
N GLU A 81 -9.55 8.96 30.70
CA GLU A 81 -10.02 10.33 30.95
C GLU A 81 -8.96 11.40 30.59
N ARG A 82 -8.24 11.22 29.48
CA ARG A 82 -7.20 12.10 28.96
C ARG A 82 -7.65 12.81 27.68
N SER A 83 -7.05 13.96 27.40
CA SER A 83 -7.28 14.71 26.17
C SER A 83 -6.90 13.90 24.92
N THR A 84 -7.73 13.98 23.89
CA THR A 84 -7.47 13.42 22.55
C THR A 84 -6.86 14.44 21.58
N ALA A 85 -6.56 15.67 22.06
CA ALA A 85 -6.08 16.77 21.20
C ALA A 85 -4.82 16.44 20.40
N ASN A 86 -3.98 15.54 20.91
CA ASN A 86 -2.72 15.12 20.29
C ASN A 86 -2.79 13.78 19.56
N LYS A 87 -3.98 13.26 19.27
CA LYS A 87 -4.17 11.94 18.65
C LYS A 87 -3.51 11.78 17.27
N HIS A 88 -3.25 12.90 16.60
CA HIS A 88 -2.66 12.92 15.25
C HIS A 88 -1.14 13.03 15.24
N ILE A 89 -0.50 13.31 16.38
CA ILE A 89 0.96 13.40 16.46
C ILE A 89 1.58 12.06 16.06
N CYS A 90 2.48 12.09 15.08
CA CYS A 90 3.18 10.92 14.52
C CYS A 90 2.30 9.88 13.81
N THR A 91 1.01 10.15 13.58
CA THR A 91 0.13 9.24 12.86
C THR A 91 -0.22 9.71 11.45
N GLU A 92 0.05 10.96 11.12
CA GLU A 92 -0.24 11.52 9.79
C GLU A 92 0.92 11.36 8.81
N ILE A 93 0.60 11.03 7.56
CA ILE A 93 1.51 10.99 6.42
C ILE A 93 1.07 12.09 5.45
N GLN A 94 1.25 13.33 5.89
CA GLN A 94 0.85 14.52 5.17
C GLN A 94 1.94 15.61 5.33
N ASN A 95 1.90 16.61 4.46
CA ASN A 95 2.80 17.77 4.49
C ASN A 95 4.31 17.44 4.45
N PRO A 96 4.83 16.78 3.37
CA PRO A 96 4.11 16.46 2.12
C PRO A 96 3.43 15.10 2.14
N ARG A 97 2.35 14.96 1.36
CA ARG A 97 1.75 13.65 1.08
C ARG A 97 2.62 12.90 0.06
N VAL A 98 2.78 11.60 0.25
CA VAL A 98 3.61 10.78 -0.63
C VAL A 98 2.88 10.47 -1.93
N ASP A 99 3.57 10.55 -3.07
CA ASP A 99 3.14 10.00 -4.34
C ASP A 99 3.74 8.58 -4.48
N PHE A 100 2.95 7.57 -4.11
CA PHE A 100 3.39 6.18 -4.17
C PHE A 100 3.57 5.68 -5.60
N ALA A 101 2.83 6.23 -6.55
CA ALA A 101 3.01 5.90 -7.96
C ALA A 101 4.34 6.43 -8.49
N ALA A 102 4.72 7.67 -8.15
CA ALA A 102 6.04 8.21 -8.49
C ALA A 102 7.17 7.42 -7.84
N LEU A 103 7.02 7.06 -6.55
CA LEU A 103 7.98 6.25 -5.81
C LEU A 103 8.21 4.88 -6.46
N ALA A 104 7.14 4.24 -6.93
CA ALA A 104 7.23 2.95 -7.62
C ALA A 104 7.87 3.09 -9.01
N ARG A 105 7.51 4.11 -9.78
CA ARG A 105 8.12 4.41 -11.09
C ARG A 105 9.62 4.67 -10.96
N ALA A 106 10.06 5.38 -9.93
CA ALA A 106 11.49 5.62 -9.66
C ALA A 106 12.29 4.33 -9.45
N GLN A 107 11.62 3.24 -9.10
CA GLN A 107 12.23 1.91 -8.91
C GLN A 107 12.00 0.97 -10.10
N GLY A 108 11.50 1.49 -11.22
CA GLY A 108 11.29 0.76 -12.46
C GLY A 108 9.97 -0.01 -12.56
N ALA A 109 9.06 0.14 -11.60
CA ALA A 109 7.75 -0.47 -11.68
C ALA A 109 6.79 0.31 -12.59
N TYR A 110 5.83 -0.38 -13.20
CA TYR A 110 4.66 0.28 -13.74
C TYR A 110 3.79 0.79 -12.60
N ALA A 111 3.38 2.06 -12.65
CA ALA A 111 2.51 2.58 -11.61
C ALA A 111 1.58 3.69 -12.11
N GLU A 112 0.36 3.68 -11.61
CA GLU A 112 -0.68 4.68 -11.83
C GLU A 112 -1.17 5.27 -10.52
N GLY A 113 -1.56 6.52 -10.56
CA GLY A 113 -2.08 7.25 -9.40
C GLY A 113 -1.33 8.57 -9.16
N PRO A 114 -1.75 9.29 -8.11
CA PRO A 114 -2.86 8.94 -7.20
C PRO A 114 -4.23 8.94 -7.90
N ILE A 115 -5.02 7.89 -7.68
CA ILE A 115 -6.39 7.78 -8.18
C ILE A 115 -7.33 8.38 -7.14
N GLU A 116 -7.94 9.51 -7.47
CA GLU A 116 -8.84 10.25 -6.57
C GLU A 116 -10.32 10.07 -6.94
N ASN A 117 -10.61 9.88 -8.24
CA ASN A 117 -11.97 9.65 -8.70
C ASN A 117 -12.26 8.14 -8.74
N PRO A 118 -13.29 7.64 -8.05
CA PRO A 118 -13.65 6.22 -8.08
C PRO A 118 -13.91 5.65 -9.49
N ALA A 119 -14.37 6.49 -10.43
CA ALA A 119 -14.62 6.06 -11.82
C ALA A 119 -13.33 5.66 -12.55
N ASP A 120 -12.18 6.22 -12.15
CA ASP A 120 -10.87 5.95 -12.76
C ASP A 120 -10.19 4.72 -12.18
N LEU A 121 -10.65 4.21 -11.03
CA LEU A 121 -10.02 3.09 -10.33
C LEU A 121 -10.02 1.81 -11.16
N ARG A 122 -11.17 1.42 -11.68
CA ARG A 122 -11.29 0.18 -12.46
C ARG A 122 -10.42 0.22 -13.72
N PRO A 123 -10.46 1.27 -14.55
CA PRO A 123 -9.57 1.37 -15.71
C PRO A 123 -8.08 1.31 -15.35
N ALA A 124 -7.65 1.98 -14.27
CA ALA A 124 -6.26 1.95 -13.81
C ALA A 124 -5.83 0.54 -13.38
N VAL A 125 -6.65 -0.13 -12.59
CA VAL A 125 -6.39 -1.52 -12.16
C VAL A 125 -6.30 -2.47 -13.36
N GLU A 126 -7.18 -2.34 -14.35
CA GLU A 126 -7.16 -3.17 -15.56
C GLU A 126 -5.90 -2.94 -16.40
N ARG A 127 -5.40 -1.69 -16.50
CA ARG A 127 -4.14 -1.40 -17.19
C ARG A 127 -2.95 -1.97 -16.42
N ALA A 128 -2.87 -1.71 -15.13
CA ALA A 128 -1.81 -2.23 -14.26
C ALA A 128 -1.75 -3.77 -14.28
N PHE A 129 -2.91 -4.42 -14.23
CA PHE A 129 -3.01 -5.87 -14.31
C PHE A 129 -2.50 -6.42 -15.66
N ARG A 130 -2.85 -5.76 -16.77
CA ARG A 130 -2.35 -6.16 -18.10
C ARG A 130 -0.83 -6.06 -18.22
N VAL A 131 -0.24 -4.96 -17.71
CA VAL A 131 1.23 -4.80 -17.70
C VAL A 131 1.88 -5.85 -16.84
N MET A 132 1.39 -6.04 -15.60
CA MET A 132 1.88 -7.08 -14.69
C MET A 132 1.91 -8.46 -15.36
N LYS A 133 0.82 -8.84 -16.03
CA LYS A 133 0.71 -10.15 -16.69
C LYS A 133 1.63 -10.26 -17.91
N LYS A 134 1.69 -9.22 -18.76
CA LYS A 134 2.47 -9.22 -20.01
C LYS A 134 3.97 -9.24 -19.74
N GLU A 135 4.42 -8.45 -18.76
CA GLU A 135 5.83 -8.24 -18.48
C GLU A 135 6.34 -9.09 -17.32
N SER A 136 5.45 -9.84 -16.66
CA SER A 136 5.76 -10.63 -15.46
C SER A 136 6.50 -9.78 -14.40
N THR A 137 5.96 -8.61 -14.07
CA THR A 137 6.61 -7.64 -13.17
C THR A 137 5.63 -7.12 -12.13
N LEU A 138 6.15 -6.33 -11.15
CA LEU A 138 5.30 -5.60 -10.23
C LEU A 138 4.63 -4.43 -10.96
N ALA A 139 3.33 -4.28 -10.75
CA ALA A 139 2.56 -3.09 -11.10
C ALA A 139 1.85 -2.55 -9.86
N LEU A 140 1.79 -1.22 -9.72
CA LEU A 140 1.21 -0.56 -8.55
C LEU A 140 0.11 0.43 -8.96
N VAL A 141 -0.96 0.48 -8.18
CA VAL A 141 -1.98 1.52 -8.27
C VAL A 141 -2.07 2.21 -6.91
N ASP A 142 -1.81 3.51 -6.90
CA ASP A 142 -1.97 4.38 -5.73
C ASP A 142 -3.43 4.85 -5.67
N VAL A 143 -4.18 4.39 -4.66
CA VAL A 143 -5.61 4.66 -4.50
C VAL A 143 -5.81 5.60 -3.33
N ARG A 144 -6.16 6.84 -3.65
CA ARG A 144 -6.45 7.86 -2.65
C ARG A 144 -7.81 7.57 -2.01
N LEU A 145 -7.80 7.25 -0.72
CA LEU A 145 -9.03 7.07 0.02
C LEU A 145 -9.52 8.41 0.56
N ILE A 146 -10.84 8.57 0.59
CA ILE A 146 -11.47 9.69 1.31
C ILE A 146 -11.18 9.45 2.80
N GLY A 147 -10.40 10.34 3.41
CA GLY A 147 -10.17 10.31 4.85
C GLY A 147 -11.52 10.41 5.57
N ARG A 148 -11.68 9.70 6.67
CA ARG A 148 -12.79 10.01 7.58
C ARG A 148 -12.61 11.47 7.96
N GLU A 149 -13.67 12.28 7.76
CA GLU A 149 -13.70 13.65 8.25
C GLU A 149 -13.26 13.64 9.72
N GLN A 150 -12.31 14.52 10.03
CA GLN A 150 -11.69 14.63 11.35
C GLN A 150 -12.65 15.30 12.33
#